data_5071035f5490a557cb51b7aae03a028d
#
_entry.id   5071035f5490a557cb51b7aae03a028d
#
_cell.length_a   1.000
_cell.length_b   1.000
_cell.length_c   1.000
_cell.angle_alpha   90.00
_cell.angle_beta   90.00
_cell.angle_gamma   90.00
#
_symmetry.space_group_name_H-M   'P 1'
#
loop_
_entity.id
_entity.type
_entity.pdbx_description
1 polymer ?
#
loop_
_entity_poly.entity_id
_entity_poly.type
_entity_poly.pdbx_seq_one_letter_code
_entity_poly.pdbx_strand_id
1 'polypeptide(L)'
;RDRSPSRGLGDVYKRQKEKGLVFGYININQKELTEEGKKAYQAYYCGLCRQLKSNCGTKGQMLLAYDMTFLIVLLTGLYELPNEKTKFTCALHPTQKRIAWINDATKYAADMNLILAYHNLIDDWNDDRSYTRKAFAKMLDKDYTRIMSKYPRQVGAIEEYMKKTGDVEKHQETNLDLVAGLTGEMVAEVFCWKEDEWAEELRTMGFYMGKFIYLMDAYEDYDRDKKKNCYNPLTFVQEEQAQDLDTWCRLLLTSMMSECAKSFERLPILLHADILRNILYSGVWSKYEYLQIKKRRIEEKAKKKEHKQ
;
A
#
# COMPACT_ATOMS: atom_id res chain seq x y z
N ARG A 1 -4.02 25.84 -24.77
CA ARG A 1 -4.74 25.33 -23.56
C ARG A 1 -4.11 23.99 -23.18
N ASP A 2 -3.03 24.06 -22.42
CA ASP A 2 -2.33 22.90 -21.85
C ASP A 2 -3.21 22.21 -20.82
N ARG A 3 -3.69 21.03 -21.12
CA ARG A 3 -4.29 20.11 -20.14
C ARG A 3 -3.16 19.34 -19.48
N SER A 4 -2.68 19.85 -18.37
CA SER A 4 -1.67 19.20 -17.53
C SER A 4 -2.08 17.78 -17.12
N PRO A 5 -1.21 16.76 -17.30
CA PRO A 5 -1.49 15.37 -16.93
C PRO A 5 -1.62 15.13 -15.41
N SER A 6 -1.31 16.14 -14.58
CA SER A 6 -1.26 16.02 -13.11
C SER A 6 -2.63 15.91 -12.41
N ARG A 7 -3.75 16.11 -13.12
CA ARG A 7 -5.09 15.98 -12.52
C ARG A 7 -5.54 14.53 -12.26
N GLY A 8 -4.93 13.55 -12.94
CA GLY A 8 -5.36 12.15 -12.81
C GLY A 8 -4.89 11.44 -11.54
N LEU A 9 -3.72 11.77 -11.01
CA LEU A 9 -3.15 11.07 -9.84
C LEU A 9 -3.78 11.51 -8.51
N GLY A 10 -4.01 12.81 -8.32
CA GLY A 10 -4.69 13.31 -7.11
C GLY A 10 -6.11 12.77 -6.94
N ASP A 11 -6.83 12.56 -8.05
CA ASP A 11 -8.18 11.97 -8.03
C ASP A 11 -8.14 10.44 -7.79
N VAL A 12 -7.07 9.77 -8.20
CA VAL A 12 -6.88 8.33 -7.97
C VAL A 12 -6.53 8.06 -6.50
N TYR A 13 -5.62 8.83 -5.90
CA TYR A 13 -5.31 8.76 -4.46
C TYR A 13 -6.55 9.01 -3.59
N LYS A 14 -7.33 10.04 -3.92
CA LYS A 14 -8.58 10.34 -3.20
C LYS A 14 -9.59 9.19 -3.28
N ARG A 15 -9.75 8.58 -4.48
CA ARG A 15 -10.66 7.44 -4.68
C ARG A 15 -10.22 6.16 -3.98
N GLN A 16 -8.94 5.93 -3.76
CA GLN A 16 -8.44 4.74 -3.05
C GLN A 16 -8.72 4.85 -1.55
N LYS A 17 -8.45 6.00 -0.92
CA LYS A 17 -8.75 6.21 0.51
C LYS A 17 -10.25 6.22 0.81
N GLU A 18 -11.08 6.75 -0.10
CA GLU A 18 -12.55 6.69 0.01
C GLU A 18 -13.13 5.28 -0.18
N LYS A 19 -12.33 4.31 -0.70
CA LYS A 19 -12.80 2.94 -0.99
C LYS A 19 -12.30 1.88 -0.02
N GLY A 20 -11.55 2.24 1.03
CA GLY A 20 -11.02 1.28 2.02
C GLY A 20 -10.09 0.24 1.38
N LEU A 21 -9.23 0.64 0.44
CA LEU A 21 -8.31 -0.23 -0.28
C LEU A 21 -6.90 -0.16 0.28
N VAL A 22 -6.29 -1.33 0.35
CA VAL A 22 -4.96 -1.66 0.85
C VAL A 22 -3.94 -0.53 0.68
N PHE A 23 -3.37 -0.09 1.75
CA PHE A 23 -2.24 0.81 2.00
C PHE A 23 -2.16 2.13 1.19
N GLY A 24 -1.93 2.14 -0.11
CA GLY A 24 -1.91 3.34 -0.97
C GLY A 24 -0.64 4.19 -0.91
N TYR A 25 0.44 3.69 -0.27
CA TYR A 25 1.70 4.41 -0.07
C TYR A 25 2.83 3.95 -0.99
N ILE A 26 2.75 2.74 -1.55
CA ILE A 26 3.80 2.15 -2.38
C ILE A 26 3.49 2.41 -3.86
N ASN A 27 4.12 3.42 -4.44
CA ASN A 27 3.90 3.79 -5.84
C ASN A 27 5.18 4.35 -6.49
N ILE A 28 5.19 4.43 -7.82
CA ILE A 28 6.29 5.03 -8.57
C ILE A 28 6.30 6.55 -8.45
N ASN A 29 7.50 7.16 -8.40
CA ASN A 29 7.65 8.57 -8.72
C ASN A 29 7.77 8.72 -10.25
N GLN A 30 6.68 9.10 -10.89
CA GLN A 30 6.62 9.23 -12.35
C GLN A 30 7.58 10.27 -12.94
N LYS A 31 8.03 11.24 -12.16
CA LYS A 31 8.93 12.29 -12.62
C LYS A 31 10.35 11.79 -12.83
N GLU A 32 10.75 10.79 -12.03
CA GLU A 32 12.10 10.27 -11.97
C GLU A 32 12.26 8.93 -12.69
N LEU A 33 11.16 8.31 -13.15
CA LEU A 33 11.18 7.03 -13.83
C LEU A 33 11.25 7.23 -15.35
N THR A 34 12.02 6.38 -16.05
CA THR A 34 12.09 6.34 -17.50
C THR A 34 10.75 6.02 -18.15
N GLU A 35 10.55 6.41 -19.39
CA GLU A 35 9.30 6.08 -20.12
C GLU A 35 9.11 4.56 -20.31
N GLU A 36 10.20 3.81 -20.43
CA GLU A 36 10.18 2.34 -20.48
C GLU A 36 9.75 1.76 -19.12
N GLY A 37 10.33 2.25 -18.02
CA GLY A 37 9.94 1.86 -16.66
C GLY A 37 8.47 2.15 -16.39
N LYS A 38 7.97 3.32 -16.80
CA LYS A 38 6.54 3.69 -16.68
C LYS A 38 5.64 2.73 -17.45
N LYS A 39 6.01 2.38 -18.69
CA LYS A 39 5.26 1.44 -19.53
C LYS A 39 5.26 0.03 -18.93
N ALA A 40 6.40 -0.43 -18.42
CA ALA A 40 6.52 -1.73 -17.77
C ALA A 40 5.67 -1.79 -16.49
N TYR A 41 5.80 -0.80 -15.59
CA TYR A 41 4.97 -0.72 -14.38
C TYR A 41 3.47 -0.69 -14.70
N GLN A 42 3.07 0.11 -15.70
CA GLN A 42 1.68 0.14 -16.16
C GLN A 42 1.21 -1.20 -16.73
N ALA A 43 2.08 -1.94 -17.42
CA ALA A 43 1.72 -3.24 -17.97
C ALA A 43 1.46 -4.27 -16.85
N TYR A 44 2.25 -4.28 -15.76
CA TYR A 44 2.00 -5.09 -14.57
C TYR A 44 0.73 -4.68 -13.84
N TYR A 45 0.50 -3.37 -13.65
CA TYR A 45 -0.75 -2.86 -13.06
C TYR A 45 -1.98 -3.28 -13.88
N CYS A 46 -1.91 -3.19 -15.20
CA CYS A 46 -2.97 -3.69 -16.08
C CYS A 46 -3.11 -5.21 -15.99
N GLY A 47 -2.01 -5.95 -15.80
CA GLY A 47 -1.99 -7.39 -15.55
C GLY A 47 -2.75 -7.74 -14.29
N LEU A 48 -2.45 -7.08 -13.17
CA LEU A 48 -3.15 -7.23 -11.89
C LEU A 48 -4.66 -6.96 -12.03
N CYS A 49 -5.02 -5.85 -12.67
CA CYS A 49 -6.41 -5.49 -12.93
C CYS A 49 -7.17 -6.59 -13.70
N ARG A 50 -6.55 -7.16 -14.71
CA ARG A 50 -7.13 -8.25 -15.51
C ARG A 50 -7.20 -9.56 -14.73
N GLN A 51 -6.18 -9.88 -13.93
CA GLN A 51 -6.17 -11.07 -13.09
C GLN A 51 -7.26 -11.00 -12.03
N LEU A 52 -7.46 -9.86 -11.38
CA LEU A 52 -8.56 -9.64 -10.43
C LEU A 52 -9.93 -9.78 -11.12
N LYS A 53 -10.06 -9.27 -12.37
CA LYS A 53 -11.28 -9.49 -13.17
C LYS A 53 -11.50 -10.96 -13.50
N SER A 54 -10.45 -11.69 -13.83
CA SER A 54 -10.53 -13.12 -14.12
C SER A 54 -10.96 -13.94 -12.90
N ASN A 55 -10.43 -13.58 -11.71
CA ASN A 55 -10.75 -14.27 -10.46
C ASN A 55 -12.18 -14.00 -9.99
N CYS A 56 -12.60 -12.73 -9.91
CA CYS A 56 -13.83 -12.30 -9.23
C CYS A 56 -14.73 -11.40 -10.09
N GLY A 57 -14.54 -11.38 -11.42
CA GLY A 57 -15.30 -10.50 -12.31
C GLY A 57 -15.01 -9.02 -12.12
N THR A 58 -15.95 -8.17 -12.50
CA THR A 58 -15.79 -6.69 -12.35
C THR A 58 -15.63 -6.23 -10.90
N LYS A 59 -16.10 -7.01 -9.93
CA LYS A 59 -15.95 -6.75 -8.50
C LYS A 59 -14.48 -6.80 -8.07
N GLY A 60 -13.71 -7.78 -8.57
CA GLY A 60 -12.28 -7.86 -8.31
C GLY A 60 -11.53 -6.60 -8.78
N GLN A 61 -11.92 -6.01 -9.90
CA GLN A 61 -11.32 -4.77 -10.38
C GLN A 61 -11.56 -3.56 -9.45
N MET A 62 -12.64 -3.57 -8.67
CA MET A 62 -12.93 -2.50 -7.70
C MET A 62 -12.00 -2.56 -6.48
N LEU A 63 -11.37 -3.72 -6.24
CA LEU A 63 -10.45 -3.96 -5.12
C LEU A 63 -8.98 -3.69 -5.49
N LEU A 64 -8.70 -3.30 -6.72
CA LEU A 64 -7.35 -3.10 -7.25
C LEU A 64 -6.54 -2.09 -6.42
N ALA A 65 -5.42 -2.52 -5.87
CA ALA A 65 -4.47 -1.70 -5.13
C ALA A 65 -3.14 -1.55 -5.88
N TYR A 66 -2.55 -0.34 -5.84
CA TYR A 66 -1.27 -0.06 -6.48
C TYR A 66 -0.11 -0.80 -5.79
N ASP A 67 -0.17 -0.92 -4.48
CA ASP A 67 0.86 -1.57 -3.67
C ASP A 67 1.18 -2.99 -4.14
N MET A 68 0.16 -3.72 -4.59
CA MET A 68 0.34 -5.07 -5.12
C MET A 68 1.10 -5.10 -6.46
N THR A 69 1.13 -3.99 -7.20
CA THR A 69 1.97 -3.90 -8.41
C THR A 69 3.46 -3.91 -8.06
N PHE A 70 3.85 -3.26 -6.95
CA PHE A 70 5.20 -3.35 -6.43
C PHE A 70 5.60 -4.80 -6.13
N LEU A 71 4.75 -5.55 -5.43
CA LEU A 71 4.98 -6.97 -5.13
C LEU A 71 5.15 -7.80 -6.40
N ILE A 72 4.34 -7.54 -7.45
CA ILE A 72 4.50 -8.22 -8.74
C ILE A 72 5.87 -7.93 -9.36
N VAL A 73 6.29 -6.67 -9.40
CA VAL A 73 7.57 -6.26 -9.99
C VAL A 73 8.74 -6.87 -9.20
N LEU A 74 8.67 -6.84 -7.86
CA LEU A 74 9.65 -7.42 -6.95
C LEU A 74 9.84 -8.92 -7.21
N LEU A 75 8.76 -9.69 -7.13
CA LEU A 75 8.82 -11.15 -7.32
C LEU A 75 9.14 -11.53 -8.77
N THR A 76 8.69 -10.75 -9.75
CA THR A 76 9.06 -10.97 -11.15
C THR A 76 10.56 -10.79 -11.37
N GLY A 77 11.13 -9.71 -10.78
CA GLY A 77 12.57 -9.44 -10.87
C GLY A 77 13.41 -10.50 -10.16
N LEU A 78 12.99 -10.90 -8.96
CA LEU A 78 13.71 -11.87 -8.14
C LEU A 78 13.72 -13.28 -8.75
N TYR A 79 12.57 -13.75 -9.23
CA TYR A 79 12.42 -15.10 -9.78
C TYR A 79 12.50 -15.16 -11.31
N GLU A 80 12.83 -14.05 -11.96
CA GLU A 80 12.95 -13.92 -13.43
C GLU A 80 11.77 -14.52 -14.20
N LEU A 81 10.54 -14.24 -13.71
CA LEU A 81 9.33 -14.88 -14.22
C LEU A 81 8.98 -14.40 -15.65
N PRO A 82 8.70 -15.32 -16.58
CA PRO A 82 8.28 -14.96 -17.92
C PRO A 82 6.88 -14.34 -17.92
N ASN A 83 6.69 -13.27 -18.72
CA ASN A 83 5.43 -12.56 -18.83
C ASN A 83 4.60 -13.01 -20.04
N GLU A 84 3.35 -13.38 -19.82
CA GLU A 84 2.33 -13.45 -20.86
C GLU A 84 1.84 -12.03 -21.18
N LYS A 85 2.07 -11.61 -22.45
CA LYS A 85 1.75 -10.24 -22.91
C LYS A 85 0.45 -10.24 -23.71
N THR A 86 -0.55 -9.50 -23.22
CA THR A 86 -1.86 -9.40 -23.89
C THR A 86 -2.22 -7.95 -24.19
N LYS A 87 -2.58 -7.65 -25.45
CA LYS A 87 -3.14 -6.35 -25.84
C LYS A 87 -4.65 -6.35 -25.63
N PHE A 88 -5.19 -5.28 -25.07
CA PHE A 88 -6.63 -5.15 -24.84
C PHE A 88 -7.08 -3.68 -24.87
N THR A 89 -8.39 -3.47 -24.98
CA THR A 89 -9.03 -2.16 -24.78
C THR A 89 -9.57 -2.09 -23.36
N CYS A 90 -9.12 -1.08 -22.61
CA CYS A 90 -9.57 -0.87 -21.23
C CYS A 90 -10.89 -0.08 -21.24
N ALA A 91 -11.89 -0.54 -20.48
CA ALA A 91 -13.17 0.18 -20.36
C ALA A 91 -13.02 1.59 -19.76
N LEU A 92 -12.03 1.81 -18.89
CA LEU A 92 -11.73 3.12 -18.31
C LEU A 92 -10.92 4.03 -19.26
N HIS A 93 -10.28 3.46 -20.30
CA HIS A 93 -9.45 4.17 -21.29
C HIS A 93 -9.75 3.65 -22.70
N PRO A 94 -10.97 3.85 -23.20
CA PRO A 94 -11.43 3.20 -24.43
C PRO A 94 -10.69 3.63 -25.69
N THR A 95 -10.05 4.80 -25.66
CA THR A 95 -9.30 5.37 -26.79
C THR A 95 -7.88 4.83 -26.93
N GLN A 96 -7.38 4.06 -25.94
CA GLN A 96 -6.00 3.57 -25.90
C GLN A 96 -5.95 2.05 -25.79
N LYS A 97 -5.23 1.40 -26.70
CA LYS A 97 -4.85 0.01 -26.51
C LYS A 97 -3.83 -0.11 -25.40
N ARG A 98 -4.11 -0.93 -24.38
CA ARG A 98 -3.23 -1.20 -23.26
C ARG A 98 -2.58 -2.57 -23.41
N ILE A 99 -1.44 -2.75 -22.76
CA ILE A 99 -0.75 -4.02 -22.66
C ILE A 99 -0.85 -4.47 -21.21
N ALA A 100 -1.21 -5.72 -21.00
CA ALA A 100 -1.15 -6.39 -19.71
C ALA A 100 -0.03 -7.43 -19.73
N TRP A 101 0.78 -7.45 -18.67
CA TRP A 101 1.76 -8.50 -18.39
C TRP A 101 1.27 -9.32 -17.20
N ILE A 102 1.13 -10.62 -17.41
CA ILE A 102 0.62 -11.56 -16.42
C ILE A 102 1.62 -12.70 -16.26
N ASN A 103 1.95 -13.04 -15.02
CA ASN A 103 2.79 -14.17 -14.66
C ASN A 103 2.33 -14.76 -13.31
N ASP A 104 3.08 -15.69 -12.75
CA ASP A 104 2.70 -16.32 -11.48
C ASP A 104 2.75 -15.36 -10.29
N ALA A 105 3.67 -14.37 -10.29
CA ALA A 105 3.65 -13.30 -9.29
C ALA A 105 2.39 -12.43 -9.39
N THR A 106 1.89 -12.19 -10.62
CA THR A 106 0.61 -11.46 -10.82
C THR A 106 -0.58 -12.24 -10.23
N LYS A 107 -0.60 -13.56 -10.41
CA LYS A 107 -1.65 -14.42 -9.84
C LYS A 107 -1.58 -14.43 -8.31
N TYR A 108 -0.37 -14.56 -7.74
CA TYR A 108 -0.14 -14.49 -6.30
C TYR A 108 -0.56 -13.13 -5.71
N ALA A 109 -0.08 -12.04 -6.27
CA ALA A 109 -0.40 -10.69 -5.80
C ALA A 109 -1.91 -10.38 -5.93
N ALA A 110 -2.60 -10.90 -6.95
CA ALA A 110 -4.05 -10.78 -7.07
C ALA A 110 -4.78 -11.53 -5.95
N ASP A 111 -4.32 -12.74 -5.57
CA ASP A 111 -4.87 -13.50 -4.47
C ASP A 111 -4.63 -12.74 -3.13
N MET A 112 -3.42 -12.21 -2.88
CA MET A 112 -3.12 -11.39 -1.68
C MET A 112 -3.93 -10.10 -1.63
N ASN A 113 -4.05 -9.38 -2.76
CA ASN A 113 -4.90 -8.19 -2.85
C ASN A 113 -6.35 -8.48 -2.43
N LEU A 114 -6.86 -9.64 -2.82
CA LEU A 114 -8.23 -10.04 -2.57
C LEU A 114 -8.46 -10.37 -1.09
N ILE A 115 -7.53 -11.09 -0.45
CA ILE A 115 -7.61 -11.41 0.98
C ILE A 115 -7.53 -10.14 1.84
N LEU A 116 -6.56 -9.26 1.57
CA LEU A 116 -6.42 -8.00 2.30
C LEU A 116 -7.68 -7.12 2.15
N ALA A 117 -8.22 -7.03 0.93
CA ALA A 117 -9.45 -6.29 0.69
C ALA A 117 -10.67 -6.92 1.38
N TYR A 118 -10.75 -8.25 1.45
CA TYR A 118 -11.80 -8.98 2.17
C TYR A 118 -11.80 -8.61 3.66
N HIS A 119 -10.64 -8.66 4.31
CA HIS A 119 -10.51 -8.32 5.72
C HIS A 119 -10.84 -6.85 5.98
N ASN A 120 -10.41 -5.91 5.14
CA ASN A 120 -10.78 -4.51 5.25
C ASN A 120 -12.31 -4.30 5.13
N LEU A 121 -13.00 -5.07 4.27
CA LEU A 121 -14.46 -5.00 4.16
C LEU A 121 -15.17 -5.53 5.41
N ILE A 122 -14.61 -6.56 6.06
CA ILE A 122 -15.14 -7.09 7.31
C ILE A 122 -14.90 -6.11 8.46
N ASP A 123 -13.74 -5.46 8.51
CA ASP A 123 -13.39 -4.45 9.49
C ASP A 123 -14.33 -3.23 9.38
N ASP A 124 -14.49 -2.66 8.19
CA ASP A 124 -15.47 -1.61 7.90
C ASP A 124 -16.92 -1.99 8.33
N TRP A 125 -17.27 -3.28 8.25
CA TRP A 125 -18.56 -3.75 8.76
C TRP A 125 -18.60 -3.74 10.29
N ASN A 126 -17.54 -4.16 10.95
CA ASN A 126 -17.48 -4.24 12.41
C ASN A 126 -17.53 -2.84 13.03
N ASP A 127 -16.84 -1.88 12.43
CA ASP A 127 -16.73 -0.51 12.91
C ASP A 127 -17.99 0.33 12.59
N ASP A 128 -18.33 0.41 11.31
CA ASP A 128 -19.37 1.34 10.81
C ASP A 128 -20.73 0.67 10.59
N ARG A 129 -20.83 -0.66 10.79
CA ARG A 129 -22.04 -1.47 10.48
C ARG A 129 -22.50 -1.31 9.03
N SER A 130 -21.57 -1.14 8.11
CA SER A 130 -21.85 -0.94 6.68
C SER A 130 -22.35 -2.22 6.00
N TYR A 131 -23.66 -2.36 5.84
CA TYR A 131 -24.29 -3.52 5.19
C TYR A 131 -23.81 -3.75 3.75
N THR A 132 -23.49 -2.68 3.04
CA THR A 132 -22.95 -2.77 1.66
C THR A 132 -21.59 -3.41 1.64
N ARG A 133 -20.71 -3.10 2.62
CA ARG A 133 -19.38 -3.70 2.79
C ARG A 133 -19.50 -5.19 3.15
N LYS A 134 -20.37 -5.53 4.09
CA LYS A 134 -20.66 -6.94 4.45
C LYS A 134 -21.18 -7.75 3.26
N ALA A 135 -22.13 -7.19 2.50
CA ALA A 135 -22.66 -7.86 1.31
C ALA A 135 -21.56 -8.08 0.26
N PHE A 136 -20.66 -7.11 0.12
CA PHE A 136 -19.53 -7.22 -0.81
C PHE A 136 -18.53 -8.29 -0.34
N ALA A 137 -18.16 -8.33 0.94
CA ALA A 137 -17.32 -9.38 1.51
C ALA A 137 -17.93 -10.78 1.26
N LYS A 138 -19.22 -10.96 1.56
CA LYS A 138 -19.93 -12.24 1.32
C LYS A 138 -19.85 -12.72 -0.14
N MET A 139 -19.74 -11.79 -1.09
CA MET A 139 -19.60 -12.16 -2.50
C MET A 139 -18.19 -12.67 -2.85
N LEU A 140 -17.23 -12.52 -1.95
CA LEU A 140 -15.85 -12.96 -2.08
C LEU A 140 -15.57 -14.26 -1.28
N ASP A 141 -16.53 -14.78 -0.51
CA ASP A 141 -16.33 -15.94 0.39
C ASP A 141 -15.74 -17.17 -0.33
N LYS A 142 -16.20 -17.44 -1.56
CA LYS A 142 -15.67 -18.57 -2.35
C LYS A 142 -14.21 -18.37 -2.72
N ASP A 143 -13.84 -17.15 -3.10
CA ASP A 143 -12.46 -16.81 -3.45
C ASP A 143 -11.59 -16.83 -2.20
N TYR A 144 -12.10 -16.31 -1.08
CA TYR A 144 -11.44 -16.39 0.22
C TYR A 144 -11.10 -17.84 0.58
N THR A 145 -12.06 -18.75 0.56
CA THR A 145 -11.86 -20.19 0.88
C THR A 145 -10.83 -20.82 -0.05
N ARG A 146 -10.87 -20.53 -1.35
CA ARG A 146 -9.89 -21.00 -2.33
C ARG A 146 -8.48 -20.52 -2.00
N ILE A 147 -8.34 -19.23 -1.67
CA ILE A 147 -7.04 -18.61 -1.39
C ILE A 147 -6.48 -19.12 -0.06
N MET A 148 -7.31 -19.26 0.98
CA MET A 148 -6.94 -19.83 2.27
C MET A 148 -6.36 -21.24 2.12
N SER A 149 -6.98 -22.07 1.27
CA SER A 149 -6.46 -23.42 1.00
C SER A 149 -5.10 -23.41 0.27
N LYS A 150 -4.86 -22.38 -0.55
CA LYS A 150 -3.63 -22.26 -1.36
C LYS A 150 -2.47 -21.61 -0.62
N TYR A 151 -2.78 -20.63 0.26
CA TYR A 151 -1.79 -19.81 0.95
C TYR A 151 -2.08 -19.72 2.47
N PRO A 152 -2.13 -20.86 3.18
CA PRO A 152 -2.56 -20.89 4.59
C PRO A 152 -1.65 -20.05 5.50
N ARG A 153 -0.36 -19.95 5.21
CA ARG A 153 0.61 -19.16 5.99
C ARG A 153 0.31 -17.68 5.89
N GLN A 154 0.16 -17.15 4.68
CA GLN A 154 -0.11 -15.73 4.46
C GLN A 154 -1.49 -15.33 5.01
N VAL A 155 -2.50 -16.16 4.77
CA VAL A 155 -3.84 -15.89 5.29
C VAL A 155 -3.87 -15.93 6.80
N GLY A 156 -3.20 -16.91 7.42
CA GLY A 156 -3.08 -16.98 8.88
C GLY A 156 -2.39 -15.75 9.49
N ALA A 157 -1.35 -15.22 8.85
CA ALA A 157 -0.69 -13.99 9.30
C ALA A 157 -1.62 -12.76 9.19
N ILE A 158 -2.43 -12.67 8.15
CA ILE A 158 -3.41 -11.59 7.98
C ILE A 158 -4.53 -11.70 9.03
N GLU A 159 -5.06 -12.90 9.29
CA GLU A 159 -6.08 -13.13 10.33
C GLU A 159 -5.56 -12.79 11.72
N GLU A 160 -4.31 -13.19 12.05
CA GLU A 160 -3.66 -12.88 13.31
C GLU A 160 -3.44 -11.37 13.47
N TYR A 161 -3.02 -10.68 12.40
CA TYR A 161 -2.90 -9.23 12.38
C TYR A 161 -4.23 -8.55 12.72
N MET A 162 -5.32 -8.91 12.05
CA MET A 162 -6.64 -8.32 12.30
C MET A 162 -7.09 -8.50 13.75
N LYS A 163 -6.85 -9.69 14.33
CA LYS A 163 -7.16 -9.96 15.74
C LYS A 163 -6.34 -9.08 16.69
N LYS A 164 -5.01 -9.06 16.50
CA LYS A 164 -4.09 -8.30 17.37
C LYS A 164 -4.33 -6.79 17.29
N THR A 165 -4.64 -6.27 16.11
CA THR A 165 -4.93 -4.84 15.91
C THR A 165 -6.18 -4.42 16.67
N GLY A 166 -7.26 -5.20 16.63
CA GLY A 166 -8.44 -4.93 17.43
C GLY A 166 -8.20 -4.96 18.96
N ASP A 167 -7.27 -5.81 19.41
CA ASP A 167 -6.89 -5.84 20.84
C ASP A 167 -6.03 -4.63 21.23
N VAL A 168 -5.10 -4.20 20.36
CA VAL A 168 -4.27 -3.01 20.55
C VAL A 168 -5.12 -1.74 20.66
N GLU A 169 -6.12 -1.57 19.80
CA GLU A 169 -7.03 -0.43 19.82
C GLU A 169 -7.88 -0.39 21.09
N LYS A 170 -8.44 -1.54 21.51
CA LYS A 170 -9.23 -1.66 22.75
C LYS A 170 -8.44 -1.30 23.99
N HIS A 171 -7.15 -1.68 24.04
CA HIS A 171 -6.29 -1.44 25.21
C HIS A 171 -5.54 -0.10 25.11
N GLN A 172 -5.74 0.67 24.03
CA GLN A 172 -5.06 1.95 23.80
C GLN A 172 -3.53 1.81 23.93
N GLU A 173 -2.96 0.82 23.22
CA GLU A 173 -1.51 0.53 23.29
C GLU A 173 -0.69 1.77 22.90
N THR A 174 0.28 2.11 23.74
CA THR A 174 1.11 3.32 23.57
C THR A 174 2.44 3.04 22.89
N ASN A 175 2.85 1.78 22.81
CA ASN A 175 4.11 1.39 22.20
C ASN A 175 4.00 1.38 20.65
N LEU A 176 4.41 2.47 20.02
CA LEU A 176 4.38 2.62 18.56
C LEU A 176 5.14 1.51 17.83
N ASP A 177 6.28 1.06 18.37
CA ASP A 177 7.10 0.01 17.74
C ASP A 177 6.39 -1.33 17.70
N LEU A 178 5.71 -1.68 18.80
CA LEU A 178 4.88 -2.88 18.88
C LEU A 178 3.74 -2.82 17.85
N VAL A 179 2.99 -1.74 17.83
CA VAL A 179 1.80 -1.63 16.96
C VAL A 179 2.19 -1.60 15.50
N ALA A 180 3.22 -0.83 15.13
CA ALA A 180 3.75 -0.83 13.76
C ALA A 180 4.34 -2.20 13.38
N GLY A 181 4.92 -2.92 14.34
CA GLY A 181 5.45 -4.27 14.19
C GLY A 181 4.39 -5.27 13.73
N LEU A 182 3.15 -5.17 14.21
CA LEU A 182 2.06 -6.06 13.76
C LEU A 182 1.80 -5.97 12.25
N THR A 183 1.74 -4.74 11.72
CA THR A 183 1.64 -4.53 10.27
C THR A 183 2.90 -5.04 9.56
N GLY A 184 4.07 -4.86 10.18
CA GLY A 184 5.33 -5.40 9.68
C GLY A 184 5.30 -6.91 9.54
N GLU A 185 4.90 -7.66 10.58
CA GLU A 185 4.79 -9.12 10.57
C GLU A 185 3.86 -9.61 9.46
N MET A 186 2.70 -9.00 9.31
CA MET A 186 1.73 -9.35 8.28
C MET A 186 2.29 -9.11 6.87
N VAL A 187 2.90 -7.95 6.61
CA VAL A 187 3.45 -7.62 5.29
C VAL A 187 4.69 -8.48 4.99
N ALA A 188 5.49 -8.85 6.01
CA ALA A 188 6.60 -9.78 5.86
C ALA A 188 6.14 -11.12 5.26
N GLU A 189 5.06 -11.69 5.78
CA GLU A 189 4.52 -12.95 5.28
C GLU A 189 3.90 -12.81 3.88
N VAL A 190 3.29 -11.68 3.56
CA VAL A 190 2.79 -11.38 2.20
C VAL A 190 3.94 -11.24 1.19
N PHE A 191 5.08 -10.65 1.57
CA PHE A 191 6.24 -10.52 0.68
C PHE A 191 6.96 -11.86 0.46
N CYS A 192 7.01 -12.70 1.48
CA CYS A 192 7.58 -14.03 1.41
C CYS A 192 6.62 -15.00 0.68
N TRP A 193 6.69 -15.01 -0.66
CA TRP A 193 5.87 -15.91 -1.47
C TRP A 193 6.24 -17.37 -1.27
N LYS A 194 7.56 -17.68 -1.26
CA LYS A 194 8.12 -19.03 -1.13
C LYS A 194 9.06 -19.11 0.06
N GLU A 195 9.16 -20.31 0.66
CA GLU A 195 10.15 -20.62 1.68
C GLU A 195 11.41 -21.13 0.98
N ASP A 196 12.25 -20.21 0.52
CA ASP A 196 13.50 -20.48 -0.18
C ASP A 196 14.64 -19.61 0.37
N GLU A 197 15.78 -19.57 -0.32
CA GLU A 197 16.96 -18.79 0.08
C GLU A 197 16.73 -17.28 0.20
N TRP A 198 15.66 -16.76 -0.40
CA TRP A 198 15.31 -15.33 -0.37
C TRP A 198 14.27 -14.98 0.70
N ALA A 199 13.75 -15.98 1.40
CA ALA A 199 12.63 -15.81 2.34
C ALA A 199 12.95 -14.82 3.46
N GLU A 200 14.16 -14.86 4.04
CA GLU A 200 14.60 -13.98 5.13
C GLU A 200 14.66 -12.52 4.67
N GLU A 201 15.26 -12.28 3.49
CA GLU A 201 15.35 -10.92 2.93
C GLU A 201 13.98 -10.35 2.53
N LEU A 202 13.12 -11.17 1.94
CA LEU A 202 11.75 -10.77 1.61
C LEU A 202 10.94 -10.45 2.87
N ARG A 203 11.06 -11.24 3.94
CA ARG A 203 10.42 -10.95 5.23
C ARG A 203 10.94 -9.68 5.86
N THR A 204 12.25 -9.49 5.89
CA THR A 204 12.85 -8.27 6.44
C THR A 204 12.39 -7.04 5.66
N MET A 205 12.41 -7.12 4.33
CA MET A 205 11.91 -6.05 3.46
C MET A 205 10.44 -5.76 3.71
N GLY A 206 9.60 -6.79 3.78
CA GLY A 206 8.17 -6.68 4.06
C GLY A 206 7.89 -6.12 5.46
N PHE A 207 8.64 -6.55 6.47
CA PHE A 207 8.50 -6.08 7.84
C PHE A 207 8.71 -4.57 7.96
N TYR A 208 9.82 -4.05 7.43
CA TYR A 208 10.09 -2.63 7.49
C TYR A 208 9.18 -1.80 6.58
N MET A 209 8.76 -2.36 5.44
CA MET A 209 7.75 -1.73 4.59
C MET A 209 6.39 -1.65 5.31
N GLY A 210 5.99 -2.70 6.02
CA GLY A 210 4.74 -2.70 6.80
C GLY A 210 4.78 -1.68 7.94
N LYS A 211 5.88 -1.60 8.68
CA LYS A 211 6.07 -0.55 9.72
C LYS A 211 6.00 0.85 9.13
N PHE A 212 6.62 1.07 7.97
CA PHE A 212 6.55 2.35 7.26
C PHE A 212 5.11 2.70 6.88
N ILE A 213 4.37 1.77 6.32
CA ILE A 213 2.96 1.96 5.92
C ILE A 213 2.12 2.36 7.14
N TYR A 214 2.25 1.63 8.24
CA TYR A 214 1.51 1.92 9.47
C TYR A 214 1.81 3.32 10.01
N LEU A 215 3.09 3.68 10.12
CA LEU A 215 3.48 4.99 10.62
C LEU A 215 3.03 6.12 9.69
N MET A 216 3.08 5.91 8.36
CA MET A 216 2.58 6.88 7.39
C MET A 216 1.07 7.11 7.52
N ASP A 217 0.30 6.05 7.78
CA ASP A 217 -1.15 6.15 7.98
C ASP A 217 -1.48 6.88 9.28
N ALA A 218 -0.84 6.48 10.38
CA ALA A 218 -0.97 7.16 11.68
C ALA A 218 -0.60 8.65 11.58
N TYR A 219 0.47 8.98 10.86
CA TYR A 219 0.90 10.36 10.65
C TYR A 219 -0.06 11.17 9.77
N GLU A 220 -0.58 10.59 8.68
CA GLU A 220 -1.56 11.26 7.82
C GLU A 220 -2.86 11.56 8.57
N ASP A 221 -3.29 10.64 9.42
CA ASP A 221 -4.56 10.70 10.11
C ASP A 221 -4.50 11.38 11.49
N TYR A 222 -3.29 11.72 11.98
CA TYR A 222 -3.05 12.28 13.31
C TYR A 222 -4.00 13.42 13.72
N ASP A 223 -4.11 14.46 12.89
CA ASP A 223 -4.96 15.63 13.20
C ASP A 223 -6.45 15.28 13.22
N ARG A 224 -6.86 14.36 12.35
CA ARG A 224 -8.25 13.89 12.26
C ARG A 224 -8.62 13.06 13.48
N ASP A 225 -7.76 12.11 13.83
CA ASP A 225 -8.00 11.16 14.91
C ASP A 225 -7.96 11.86 16.27
N LYS A 226 -7.01 12.79 16.46
CA LYS A 226 -6.97 13.65 17.65
C LYS A 226 -8.24 14.47 17.82
N LYS A 227 -8.80 15.05 16.74
CA LYS A 227 -10.05 15.82 16.78
C LYS A 227 -11.26 14.95 17.07
N LYS A 228 -11.28 13.71 16.60
CA LYS A 228 -12.38 12.76 16.79
C LYS A 228 -12.25 11.92 18.05
N ASN A 229 -11.14 12.05 18.78
CA ASN A 229 -10.78 11.20 19.91
C ASN A 229 -10.74 9.71 19.53
N CYS A 230 -10.27 9.42 18.29
CA CYS A 230 -10.00 8.07 17.83
C CYS A 230 -8.59 7.64 18.26
N TYR A 231 -8.39 6.33 18.38
CA TYR A 231 -7.08 5.79 18.68
C TYR A 231 -6.07 6.15 17.57
N ASN A 232 -4.92 6.65 18.00
CA ASN A 232 -3.75 6.86 17.15
C ASN A 232 -2.51 6.87 18.07
N PRO A 233 -1.56 5.94 17.91
CA PRO A 233 -0.43 5.80 18.83
C PRO A 233 0.47 7.05 18.88
N LEU A 234 0.47 7.88 17.85
CA LEU A 234 1.22 9.15 17.85
C LEU A 234 0.65 10.18 18.85
N THR A 235 -0.54 9.99 19.38
CA THR A 235 -1.11 10.86 20.43
C THR A 235 -0.49 10.60 21.81
N PHE A 236 0.22 9.48 21.98
CA PHE A 236 0.85 9.08 23.25
C PHE A 236 2.38 9.33 23.25
N VAL A 237 2.94 9.94 22.21
CA VAL A 237 4.37 10.28 22.19
C VAL A 237 4.70 11.33 23.25
N GLN A 238 5.94 11.29 23.76
CA GLN A 238 6.41 12.23 24.78
C GLN A 238 6.39 13.67 24.25
N GLU A 239 6.31 14.65 25.17
CA GLU A 239 6.22 16.07 24.80
C GLU A 239 7.34 16.54 23.88
N GLU A 240 8.56 16.02 24.07
CA GLU A 240 9.72 16.36 23.24
C GLU A 240 9.53 15.94 21.77
N GLN A 241 9.00 14.74 21.52
CA GLN A 241 8.66 14.29 20.16
C GLN A 241 7.43 15.00 19.61
N ALA A 242 6.45 15.33 20.47
CA ALA A 242 5.25 16.04 20.08
C ALA A 242 5.51 17.47 19.62
N GLN A 243 6.57 18.15 20.15
CA GLN A 243 6.95 19.50 19.74
C GLN A 243 7.45 19.57 18.29
N ASP A 244 8.09 18.50 17.79
CA ASP A 244 8.53 18.39 16.41
C ASP A 244 8.17 17.02 15.81
N LEU A 245 6.88 16.72 15.83
CA LEU A 245 6.34 15.45 15.35
C LEU A 245 6.70 15.16 13.88
N ASP A 246 6.79 16.21 13.06
CA ASP A 246 7.12 16.06 11.64
C ASP A 246 8.56 15.56 11.45
N THR A 247 9.52 16.15 12.13
CA THR A 247 10.93 15.70 12.08
C THR A 247 11.10 14.32 12.70
N TRP A 248 10.47 14.07 13.83
CA TRP A 248 10.55 12.77 14.50
C TRP A 248 9.96 11.64 13.65
N CYS A 249 8.76 11.81 13.10
CA CYS A 249 8.16 10.84 12.19
C CYS A 249 9.02 10.62 10.94
N ARG A 250 9.60 11.70 10.37
CA ARG A 250 10.49 11.59 9.21
C ARG A 250 11.72 10.73 9.51
N LEU A 251 12.33 10.88 10.67
CA LEU A 251 13.48 10.08 11.10
C LEU A 251 13.12 8.59 11.20
N LEU A 252 11.99 8.28 11.84
CA LEU A 252 11.51 6.89 11.96
C LEU A 252 11.20 6.29 10.58
N LEU A 253 10.45 7.01 9.74
CA LEU A 253 10.14 6.57 8.38
C LEU A 253 11.42 6.34 7.56
N THR A 254 12.42 7.23 7.70
CA THR A 254 13.71 7.08 7.01
C THR A 254 14.46 5.83 7.50
N SER A 255 14.47 5.59 8.82
CA SER A 255 15.10 4.39 9.39
C SER A 255 14.44 3.10 8.85
N MET A 256 13.11 3.03 8.84
CA MET A 256 12.36 1.89 8.31
C MET A 256 12.67 1.64 6.83
N MET A 257 12.62 2.70 6.00
CA MET A 257 12.92 2.56 4.58
C MET A 257 14.39 2.25 4.31
N SER A 258 15.32 2.69 5.16
CA SER A 258 16.73 2.32 5.06
C SER A 258 16.94 0.81 5.24
N GLU A 259 16.30 0.20 6.25
CA GLU A 259 16.39 -1.25 6.46
C GLU A 259 15.68 -2.04 5.34
N CYS A 260 14.52 -1.58 4.88
CA CYS A 260 13.84 -2.13 3.73
C CYS A 260 14.73 -2.11 2.47
N ALA A 261 15.38 -0.98 2.18
CA ALA A 261 16.26 -0.82 1.04
C ALA A 261 17.54 -1.69 1.16
N LYS A 262 18.12 -1.81 2.35
CA LYS A 262 19.26 -2.71 2.58
C LYS A 262 18.93 -4.17 2.25
N SER A 263 17.76 -4.65 2.65
CA SER A 263 17.31 -6.02 2.31
C SER A 263 17.09 -6.16 0.80
N PHE A 264 16.49 -5.16 0.16
CA PHE A 264 16.33 -5.14 -1.28
C PHE A 264 17.68 -5.24 -2.04
N GLU A 265 18.67 -4.46 -1.64
CA GLU A 265 19.99 -4.45 -2.31
C GLU A 265 20.81 -5.74 -2.09
N ARG A 266 20.42 -6.61 -1.16
CA ARG A 266 21.00 -7.97 -1.00
C ARG A 266 20.36 -8.99 -1.92
N LEU A 267 19.18 -8.71 -2.48
CA LEU A 267 18.52 -9.59 -3.44
C LEU A 267 19.18 -9.46 -4.84
N PRO A 268 19.37 -10.54 -5.59
CA PRO A 268 20.04 -10.52 -6.90
C PRO A 268 19.10 -10.04 -8.02
N ILE A 269 18.43 -8.92 -7.81
CA ILE A 269 17.43 -8.39 -8.75
C ILE A 269 18.10 -7.47 -9.77
N LEU A 270 18.10 -7.89 -11.04
CA LEU A 270 18.53 -7.07 -12.17
C LEU A 270 17.33 -6.58 -13.00
N LEU A 271 16.37 -7.47 -13.24
CA LEU A 271 15.17 -7.15 -14.03
C LEU A 271 14.27 -6.17 -13.28
N HIS A 272 14.02 -5.00 -13.86
CA HIS A 272 13.19 -3.94 -13.28
C HIS A 272 13.73 -3.33 -11.97
N ALA A 273 15.02 -3.47 -11.67
CA ALA A 273 15.65 -2.88 -10.50
C ALA A 273 15.50 -1.35 -10.45
N ASP A 274 15.47 -0.69 -11.60
CA ASP A 274 15.21 0.75 -11.74
C ASP A 274 13.82 1.16 -11.23
N ILE A 275 12.80 0.37 -11.54
CA ILE A 275 11.43 0.60 -11.07
C ILE A 275 11.36 0.40 -9.55
N LEU A 276 11.96 -0.67 -9.03
CA LEU A 276 11.97 -0.98 -7.60
C LEU A 276 12.72 0.09 -6.81
N ARG A 277 13.90 0.52 -7.27
CA ARG A 277 14.66 1.64 -6.66
C ARG A 277 13.89 2.94 -6.71
N ASN A 278 13.26 3.27 -7.82
CA ASN A 278 12.41 4.45 -7.92
C ASN A 278 11.30 4.44 -6.87
N ILE A 279 10.65 3.29 -6.62
CA ILE A 279 9.62 3.17 -5.58
C ILE A 279 10.23 3.33 -4.20
N LEU A 280 11.27 2.57 -3.86
CA LEU A 280 11.85 2.52 -2.51
C LEU A 280 12.54 3.82 -2.09
N TYR A 281 13.23 4.49 -3.02
CA TYR A 281 14.01 5.70 -2.70
C TYR A 281 13.26 7.01 -2.94
N SER A 282 12.19 6.99 -3.74
CA SER A 282 11.47 8.22 -4.12
C SER A 282 9.95 8.08 -4.04
N GLY A 283 9.39 7.03 -4.61
CA GLY A 283 7.94 6.86 -4.75
C GLY A 283 7.19 6.85 -3.43
N VAL A 284 7.67 6.11 -2.44
CA VAL A 284 7.06 5.99 -1.09
C VAL A 284 7.00 7.33 -0.35
N TRP A 285 7.88 8.29 -0.68
CA TRP A 285 7.93 9.61 -0.07
C TRP A 285 6.91 10.59 -0.63
N SER A 286 6.33 10.31 -1.80
CA SER A 286 5.43 11.23 -2.50
C SER A 286 4.25 11.69 -1.63
N LYS A 287 3.74 10.82 -0.77
CA LYS A 287 2.63 11.14 0.13
C LYS A 287 3.08 12.02 1.29
N TYR A 288 4.21 11.69 1.91
CA TYR A 288 4.79 12.53 2.97
C TYR A 288 5.06 13.95 2.48
N GLU A 289 5.70 14.09 1.31
CA GLU A 289 5.98 15.39 0.70
C GLU A 289 4.70 16.19 0.40
N TYR A 290 3.67 15.51 -0.11
CA TYR A 290 2.37 16.13 -0.33
C TYR A 290 1.77 16.69 0.96
N LEU A 291 1.84 15.93 2.07
CA LEU A 291 1.35 16.38 3.38
C LEU A 291 2.14 17.59 3.88
N GLN A 292 3.47 17.60 3.73
CA GLN A 292 4.30 18.75 4.09
C GLN A 292 3.95 20.01 3.31
N ILE A 293 3.75 19.88 1.99
CA ILE A 293 3.33 21.01 1.15
C ILE A 293 1.93 21.52 1.59
N LYS A 294 1.02 20.63 1.94
CA LYS A 294 -0.32 20.98 2.41
C LYS A 294 -0.27 21.75 3.73
N LYS A 295 0.55 21.30 4.71
CA LYS A 295 0.73 21.97 6.00
C LYS A 295 1.27 23.39 5.80
N ARG A 296 2.37 23.56 5.07
CA ARG A 296 2.96 24.88 4.76
C ARG A 296 1.95 25.86 4.14
N ARG A 297 1.14 25.39 3.19
CA ARG A 297 0.10 26.22 2.55
C ARG A 297 -0.99 26.67 3.52
N ILE A 298 -1.30 25.87 4.53
CA ILE A 298 -2.29 26.23 5.58
C ILE A 298 -1.68 27.29 6.48
N GLU A 299 -0.44 27.12 6.93
CA GLU A 299 0.30 28.08 7.76
C GLU A 299 0.44 29.45 7.08
N GLU A 300 0.83 29.45 5.79
CA GLU A 300 0.93 30.70 5.01
C GLU A 300 -0.40 31.43 4.90
N LYS A 301 -1.51 30.68 4.76
CA LYS A 301 -2.85 31.29 4.72
C LYS A 301 -3.26 31.84 6.07
N ALA A 302 -2.91 31.20 7.17
CA ALA A 302 -3.19 31.69 8.52
C ALA A 302 -2.43 33.01 8.79
N LYS A 303 -1.11 33.04 8.54
CA LYS A 303 -0.26 34.24 8.66
C LYS A 303 -0.78 35.42 7.82
N LYS A 304 -1.26 35.17 6.60
CA LYS A 304 -1.85 36.21 5.74
C LYS A 304 -3.18 36.76 6.25
N LYS A 305 -3.94 35.98 7.03
CA LYS A 305 -5.19 36.46 7.66
C LYS A 305 -4.90 37.32 8.90
N GLU A 306 -3.91 36.91 9.70
CA GLU A 306 -3.45 37.69 10.88
C GLU A 306 -2.88 39.06 10.49
N HIS A 307 -2.17 39.17 9.36
CA HIS A 307 -1.64 40.46 8.86
C HIS A 307 -2.68 41.37 8.21
N LYS A 308 -3.94 40.91 8.03
CA LYS A 308 -5.03 41.69 7.45
C LYS A 308 -6.05 42.20 8.50
N GLN A 309 -5.89 41.78 9.75
CA GLN A 309 -6.61 42.30 10.92
C GLN A 309 -5.76 43.34 11.61
#